data_281c486c3cd81be45f5023efaf1532bb
#
_entry.id   281c486c3cd81be45f5023efaf1532bb
#
_cell.length_a   1.000
_cell.length_b   1.000
_cell.length_c   1.000
_cell.angle_alpha   90.00
_cell.angle_beta   90.00
_cell.angle_gamma   90.00
#
_symmetry.space_group_name_H-M   'P 1'
#
loop_
_entity.id
_entity.type
_entity.pdbx_description
1 polymer ?
#
loop_
_entity_poly.entity_id
_entity_poly.type
_entity_poly.pdbx_seq_one_letter_code
_entity_poly.pdbx_strand_id
1 'polypeptide(L)'
;MNQSSDNPLWCPSPERAAATNMAAFMQQAGFDSFDALWQWSADQPEAFWPQVWDFCGAVGQRGDTVLLNGKRMPGASWFPDARLNYAETLLKQPDASDAMVFWGERKVKRRLSRATLYAEVSRFQQALKDAGVCEGDRVAGYLPNLPETIVAMLATASLGA
;
A
#
# COMPACT_ATOMS: atom_id res chain seq x y z
N MET A 1 18.51 40.92 7.76
CA MET A 1 18.21 39.50 7.68
C MET A 1 16.71 39.32 7.85
N ASN A 2 16.00 39.09 6.77
CA ASN A 2 14.54 38.91 6.79
C ASN A 2 14.25 37.53 7.39
N GLN A 3 13.71 37.50 8.60
CA GLN A 3 13.05 36.31 9.10
C GLN A 3 11.76 36.15 8.29
N SER A 4 11.78 35.31 7.26
CA SER A 4 10.53 34.82 6.68
C SER A 4 9.82 34.08 7.81
N SER A 5 8.68 34.59 8.23
CA SER A 5 7.81 33.90 9.17
C SER A 5 7.32 32.63 8.48
N ASP A 6 7.93 31.48 8.81
CA ASP A 6 7.48 30.14 8.39
C ASP A 6 6.17 29.76 9.08
N ASN A 7 5.19 30.66 9.05
CA ASN A 7 3.84 30.32 9.48
C ASN A 7 3.19 29.46 8.39
N PRO A 8 2.80 28.23 8.68
CA PRO A 8 2.13 27.38 7.71
C PRO A 8 0.82 28.05 7.26
N LEU A 9 0.54 27.98 5.96
CA LEU A 9 -0.70 28.55 5.39
C LEU A 9 -1.95 27.84 5.92
N TRP A 10 -1.81 26.62 6.39
CA TRP A 10 -2.88 25.82 6.98
C TRP A 10 -2.29 24.80 7.96
N CYS A 11 -3.02 24.54 9.06
CA CYS A 11 -2.75 23.46 10.00
C CYS A 11 -4.02 22.66 10.25
N PRO A 12 -3.94 21.33 10.41
CA PRO A 12 -5.09 20.54 10.84
C PRO A 12 -5.49 20.90 12.27
N SER A 13 -6.78 20.73 12.61
CA SER A 13 -7.17 20.79 14.02
C SER A 13 -6.53 19.64 14.83
N PRO A 14 -6.33 19.81 16.15
CA PRO A 14 -5.77 18.75 17.02
C PRO A 14 -6.54 17.44 16.91
N GLU A 15 -7.86 17.50 16.85
CA GLU A 15 -8.73 16.32 16.73
C GLU A 15 -8.50 15.59 15.40
N ARG A 16 -8.37 16.35 14.30
CA ARG A 16 -8.08 15.78 12.98
C ARG A 16 -6.69 15.15 12.94
N ALA A 17 -5.69 15.80 13.55
CA ALA A 17 -4.35 15.25 13.65
C ALA A 17 -4.34 13.95 14.45
N ALA A 18 -5.00 13.92 15.61
CA ALA A 18 -5.09 12.74 16.49
C ALA A 18 -5.84 11.55 15.84
N ALA A 19 -6.76 11.81 14.92
CA ALA A 19 -7.53 10.77 14.22
C ALA A 19 -6.79 10.14 13.02
N THR A 20 -5.53 10.46 12.80
CA THR A 20 -4.75 9.92 11.66
C THR A 20 -4.08 8.59 12.00
N ASN A 21 -3.87 7.76 10.98
CA ASN A 21 -3.09 6.52 11.13
C ASN A 21 -1.65 6.83 11.57
N MET A 22 -1.09 7.98 11.21
CA MET A 22 0.23 8.41 11.66
C MET A 22 0.26 8.59 13.18
N ALA A 23 -0.73 9.30 13.75
CA ALA A 23 -0.83 9.47 15.21
C ALA A 23 -1.01 8.12 15.93
N ALA A 24 -1.86 7.25 15.38
CA ALA A 24 -2.05 5.90 15.92
C ALA A 24 -0.76 5.07 15.89
N PHE A 25 -0.02 5.13 14.79
CA PHE A 25 1.28 4.43 14.67
C PHE A 25 2.34 5.01 15.63
N MET A 26 2.43 6.33 15.76
CA MET A 26 3.32 7.00 16.71
C MET A 26 3.04 6.51 18.14
N GLN A 27 1.76 6.50 18.53
CA GLN A 27 1.34 6.03 19.85
C GLN A 27 1.70 4.55 20.07
N GLN A 28 1.44 3.70 19.09
CA GLN A 28 1.78 2.27 19.16
C GLN A 28 3.28 2.03 19.26
N ALA A 29 4.08 2.80 18.54
CA ALA A 29 5.53 2.72 18.52
C ALA A 29 6.21 3.44 19.74
N GLY A 30 5.42 4.16 20.56
CA GLY A 30 5.91 4.85 21.76
C GLY A 30 6.63 6.16 21.50
N PHE A 31 6.25 6.90 20.45
CA PHE A 31 6.82 8.20 20.08
C PHE A 31 5.84 9.34 20.26
N ASP A 32 6.29 10.44 20.88
CA ASP A 32 5.48 11.63 21.14
C ASP A 32 5.54 12.68 20.01
N SER A 33 6.46 12.53 19.04
CA SER A 33 6.61 13.44 17.93
C SER A 33 6.94 12.73 16.62
N PHE A 34 6.55 13.34 15.51
CA PHE A 34 6.89 12.86 14.17
C PHE A 34 8.41 12.85 13.94
N ASP A 35 9.12 13.88 14.41
CA ASP A 35 10.57 13.98 14.23
C ASP A 35 11.30 12.82 14.92
N ALA A 36 10.87 12.45 16.14
CA ALA A 36 11.44 11.32 16.87
C ALA A 36 11.14 9.99 16.15
N LEU A 37 9.90 9.79 15.68
CA LEU A 37 9.52 8.62 14.88
C LEU A 37 10.35 8.55 13.59
N TRP A 38 10.47 9.67 12.87
CA TRP A 38 11.26 9.76 11.64
C TRP A 38 12.73 9.42 11.88
N GLN A 39 13.33 10.03 12.91
CA GLN A 39 14.73 9.75 13.26
C GLN A 39 14.94 8.27 13.58
N TRP A 40 14.05 7.68 14.37
CA TRP A 40 14.09 6.23 14.66
C TRP A 40 13.97 5.38 13.39
N SER A 41 13.10 5.73 12.46
CA SER A 41 12.93 5.00 11.19
C SER A 41 14.22 5.01 10.34
N ALA A 42 15.00 6.08 10.42
CA ALA A 42 16.27 6.22 9.72
C ALA A 42 17.41 5.48 10.43
N ASP A 43 17.48 5.57 11.76
CA ASP A 43 18.56 5.01 12.56
C ASP A 43 18.39 3.51 12.82
N GLN A 44 17.16 3.03 12.92
CA GLN A 44 16.82 1.65 13.26
C GLN A 44 15.80 1.04 12.28
N PRO A 45 16.10 0.99 10.99
CA PRO A 45 15.17 0.53 9.98
C PRO A 45 14.74 -0.94 10.18
N GLU A 46 15.60 -1.78 10.74
CA GLU A 46 15.29 -3.19 11.05
C GLU A 46 14.27 -3.34 12.18
N ALA A 47 14.14 -2.35 13.06
CA ALA A 47 13.10 -2.31 14.09
C ALA A 47 11.82 -1.64 13.58
N PHE A 48 11.95 -0.64 12.71
CA PHE A 48 10.83 0.15 12.16
C PHE A 48 9.96 -0.66 11.20
N TRP A 49 10.53 -1.28 10.16
CA TRP A 49 9.77 -1.91 9.10
C TRP A 49 8.91 -3.11 9.53
N PRO A 50 9.31 -3.94 10.50
CA PRO A 50 8.42 -4.95 11.07
C PRO A 50 7.17 -4.36 11.73
N GLN A 51 7.30 -3.24 12.44
CA GLN A 51 6.15 -2.57 13.04
C GLN A 51 5.21 -1.98 11.98
N VAL A 52 5.76 -1.44 10.89
CA VAL A 52 4.94 -0.99 9.75
C VAL A 52 4.21 -2.17 9.11
N TRP A 53 4.89 -3.32 8.92
CA TRP A 53 4.25 -4.54 8.41
C TRP A 53 3.03 -4.94 9.25
N ASP A 54 3.22 -5.00 10.56
CA ASP A 54 2.18 -5.41 11.50
C ASP A 54 1.05 -4.36 11.59
N PHE A 55 1.39 -3.08 11.67
CA PHE A 55 0.42 -1.98 11.73
C PHE A 55 -0.44 -1.87 10.47
N CYS A 56 0.17 -2.00 9.31
CA CYS A 56 -0.54 -2.01 8.03
C CYS A 56 -1.29 -3.33 7.78
N GLY A 57 -1.05 -4.36 8.58
CA GLY A 57 -1.65 -5.66 8.44
C GLY A 57 -1.33 -6.30 7.10
N ALA A 58 -0.07 -6.28 6.68
CA ALA A 58 0.34 -6.98 5.47
C ALA A 58 0.05 -8.48 5.59
N VAL A 59 -0.60 -9.04 4.57
CA VAL A 59 -0.96 -10.45 4.54
C VAL A 59 0.19 -11.25 3.96
N GLY A 60 0.65 -12.28 4.71
CA GLY A 60 1.74 -13.15 4.27
C GLY A 60 2.64 -13.60 5.41
N GLN A 61 3.68 -14.31 5.05
CA GLN A 61 4.74 -14.75 5.96
C GLN A 61 5.93 -13.78 5.81
N ARG A 62 6.30 -13.08 6.88
CA ARG A 62 7.38 -12.10 6.86
C ARG A 62 8.77 -12.74 6.81
N GLY A 63 8.92 -13.93 7.40
CA GLY A 63 10.22 -14.53 7.65
C GLY A 63 10.94 -13.91 8.87
N ASP A 64 12.11 -14.41 9.16
CA ASP A 64 12.90 -14.00 10.33
C ASP A 64 13.90 -12.88 10.01
N THR A 65 14.40 -12.84 8.77
CA THR A 65 15.37 -11.84 8.33
C THR A 65 14.66 -10.57 7.88
N VAL A 66 14.95 -9.44 8.52
CA VAL A 66 14.36 -8.14 8.15
C VAL A 66 15.14 -7.46 7.02
N LEU A 67 16.48 -7.44 7.13
CA LEU A 67 17.33 -6.71 6.20
C LEU A 67 18.66 -7.42 5.98
N LEU A 68 19.05 -7.59 4.74
CA LEU A 68 20.39 -7.99 4.32
C LEU A 68 21.07 -6.86 3.55
N ASN A 69 22.35 -6.65 3.80
CA ASN A 69 23.18 -5.67 3.09
C ASN A 69 22.61 -4.23 3.13
N GLY A 70 22.01 -3.79 4.23
CA GLY A 70 21.30 -2.51 4.37
C GLY A 70 22.10 -1.26 3.98
N LYS A 71 23.44 -1.33 3.98
CA LYS A 71 24.33 -0.22 3.57
C LYS A 71 24.67 -0.22 2.07
N ARG A 72 24.17 -1.19 1.30
CA ARG A 72 24.45 -1.29 -0.13
C ARG A 72 23.32 -0.60 -0.95
N MET A 73 23.74 0.19 -1.95
CA MET A 73 22.82 0.84 -2.88
C MET A 73 23.42 0.73 -4.32
N PRO A 74 22.87 -0.07 -5.20
CA PRO A 74 21.83 -1.09 -5.00
C PRO A 74 22.37 -2.32 -4.26
N GLY A 75 21.45 -3.13 -3.70
CA GLY A 75 21.81 -4.44 -3.13
C GLY A 75 21.32 -4.68 -1.70
N ALA A 76 20.64 -3.72 -1.07
CA ALA A 76 19.88 -3.97 0.14
C ALA A 76 18.68 -4.88 -0.20
N SER A 77 18.45 -5.92 0.64
CA SER A 77 17.32 -6.83 0.48
C SER A 77 16.48 -6.80 1.74
N TRP A 78 15.23 -6.40 1.59
CA TRP A 78 14.24 -6.31 2.66
C TRP A 78 13.39 -7.57 2.72
N PHE A 79 13.21 -8.13 3.91
CA PHE A 79 12.43 -9.33 4.15
C PHE A 79 12.71 -10.43 3.12
N PRO A 80 13.98 -10.88 2.95
CA PRO A 80 14.36 -11.79 1.86
C PRO A 80 13.63 -13.13 1.92
N ASP A 81 13.15 -13.53 3.09
CA ASP A 81 12.42 -14.79 3.32
C ASP A 81 10.89 -14.60 3.21
N ALA A 82 10.42 -13.37 2.94
CA ALA A 82 9.00 -13.09 2.91
C ALA A 82 8.30 -13.80 1.76
N ARG A 83 7.10 -14.29 2.07
CA ARG A 83 6.16 -14.86 1.09
C ARG A 83 4.83 -14.16 1.25
N LEU A 84 4.46 -13.36 0.26
CA LEU A 84 3.22 -12.60 0.26
C LEU A 84 2.71 -12.38 -1.16
N ASN A 85 1.42 -12.09 -1.26
CA ASN A 85 0.82 -11.63 -2.51
C ASN A 85 0.34 -10.19 -2.34
N TYR A 86 0.77 -9.30 -3.22
CA TYR A 86 0.43 -7.88 -3.18
C TYR A 86 -1.09 -7.64 -3.25
N ALA A 87 -1.77 -8.35 -4.17
CA ALA A 87 -3.20 -8.21 -4.35
C ALA A 87 -3.98 -8.70 -3.12
N GLU A 88 -3.52 -9.76 -2.45
CA GLU A 88 -4.15 -10.29 -1.24
C GLU A 88 -4.18 -9.23 -0.12
N THR A 89 -3.08 -8.53 0.10
CA THR A 89 -3.02 -7.44 1.07
C THR A 89 -3.99 -6.30 0.73
N LEU A 90 -4.10 -5.90 -0.53
CA LEU A 90 -4.98 -4.81 -0.95
C LEU A 90 -6.47 -5.19 -0.91
N LEU A 91 -6.79 -6.45 -1.10
CA LEU A 91 -8.16 -6.96 -1.21
C LEU A 91 -8.69 -7.57 0.10
N LYS A 92 -7.92 -7.52 1.18
CA LYS A 92 -8.20 -8.22 2.46
C LYS A 92 -9.50 -7.85 3.16
N GLN A 93 -10.10 -6.71 2.85
CA GLN A 93 -11.33 -6.21 3.53
C GLN A 93 -12.37 -5.78 2.49
N PRO A 94 -13.11 -6.72 1.89
CA PRO A 94 -14.14 -6.40 0.90
C PRO A 94 -15.42 -5.90 1.61
N ASP A 95 -15.49 -4.59 1.85
CA ASP A 95 -16.63 -3.91 2.46
C ASP A 95 -17.29 -2.91 1.49
N ALA A 96 -18.28 -2.15 1.98
CA ALA A 96 -19.03 -1.17 1.20
C ALA A 96 -18.31 0.19 1.05
N SER A 97 -17.14 0.38 1.69
CA SER A 97 -16.38 1.63 1.58
C SER A 97 -15.78 1.80 0.18
N ASP A 98 -15.56 3.05 -0.22
CA ASP A 98 -14.95 3.37 -1.52
C ASP A 98 -13.52 2.81 -1.61
N ALA A 99 -13.28 1.95 -2.61
CA ALA A 99 -11.95 1.52 -3.01
C ALA A 99 -11.36 2.44 -4.07
N MET A 100 -12.19 2.85 -5.02
CA MET A 100 -11.79 3.72 -6.13
C MET A 100 -12.86 4.76 -6.44
N VAL A 101 -12.40 5.98 -6.71
CA VAL A 101 -13.22 7.07 -7.23
C VAL A 101 -12.64 7.49 -8.57
N PHE A 102 -13.38 7.25 -9.63
CA PHE A 102 -12.97 7.57 -10.99
C PHE A 102 -13.71 8.79 -11.52
N TRP A 103 -12.99 9.74 -12.06
CA TRP A 103 -13.50 10.91 -12.74
C TRP A 103 -12.92 10.96 -14.15
N GLY A 104 -13.76 10.71 -15.14
CA GLY A 104 -13.43 10.96 -16.54
C GLY A 104 -13.52 12.47 -16.85
N GLU A 105 -12.88 12.89 -17.92
CA GLU A 105 -12.71 14.31 -18.28
C GLU A 105 -14.05 15.06 -18.44
N ARG A 106 -15.11 14.42 -18.94
CA ARG A 106 -16.36 15.12 -19.26
C ARG A 106 -17.57 14.67 -18.45
N LYS A 107 -17.96 13.41 -18.48
CA LYS A 107 -19.24 12.95 -17.94
C LYS A 107 -19.18 11.71 -17.05
N VAL A 108 -18.19 10.86 -17.22
CA VAL A 108 -18.15 9.58 -16.53
C VAL A 108 -17.56 9.77 -15.15
N LYS A 109 -18.36 9.47 -14.12
CA LYS A 109 -17.93 9.40 -12.73
C LYS A 109 -18.39 8.06 -12.19
N ARG A 110 -17.47 7.32 -11.57
CA ARG A 110 -17.77 6.01 -10.99
C ARG A 110 -17.15 5.91 -9.60
N ARG A 111 -17.83 5.18 -8.72
CA ARG A 111 -17.28 4.75 -7.45
C ARG A 111 -17.36 3.23 -7.39
N LEU A 112 -16.28 2.60 -7.02
CA LEU A 112 -16.23 1.17 -6.76
C LEU A 112 -15.96 0.98 -5.28
N SER A 113 -16.84 0.21 -4.65
CA SER A 113 -16.59 -0.24 -3.27
C SER A 113 -15.47 -1.30 -3.24
N ARG A 114 -14.90 -1.53 -2.06
CA ARG A 114 -13.94 -2.62 -1.85
C ARG A 114 -14.53 -3.98 -2.22
N ALA A 115 -15.78 -4.23 -1.88
CA ALA A 115 -16.48 -5.45 -2.27
C ALA A 115 -16.65 -5.58 -3.78
N THR A 116 -17.00 -4.49 -4.47
CA THR A 116 -17.11 -4.49 -5.93
C THR A 116 -15.75 -4.73 -6.59
N LEU A 117 -14.70 -4.05 -6.12
CA LEU A 117 -13.34 -4.27 -6.61
C LEU A 117 -12.91 -5.74 -6.44
N TYR A 118 -13.13 -6.31 -5.27
CA TYR A 118 -12.83 -7.71 -5.01
C TYR A 118 -13.53 -8.66 -5.99
N ALA A 119 -14.83 -8.44 -6.21
CA ALA A 119 -15.62 -9.26 -7.14
C ALA A 119 -15.15 -9.14 -8.60
N GLU A 120 -14.82 -7.93 -9.04
CA GLU A 120 -14.29 -7.69 -10.39
C GLU A 120 -12.92 -8.35 -10.58
N VAL A 121 -12.02 -8.20 -9.60
CA VAL A 121 -10.70 -8.84 -9.61
C VAL A 121 -10.85 -10.35 -9.65
N SER A 122 -11.73 -10.94 -8.82
CA SER A 122 -11.97 -12.39 -8.80
C SER A 122 -12.46 -12.92 -10.14
N ARG A 123 -13.39 -12.21 -10.80
CA ARG A 123 -13.88 -12.60 -12.14
C ARG A 123 -12.79 -12.55 -13.20
N PHE A 124 -12.00 -11.50 -13.20
CA PHE A 124 -10.92 -11.36 -14.17
C PHE A 124 -9.77 -12.34 -13.89
N GLN A 125 -9.47 -12.60 -12.63
CA GLN A 125 -8.53 -13.67 -12.24
C GLN A 125 -8.96 -15.03 -12.81
N GLN A 126 -10.26 -15.38 -12.71
CA GLN A 126 -10.74 -16.63 -13.27
C GLN A 126 -10.59 -16.66 -14.79
N ALA A 127 -10.90 -15.57 -15.49
CA ALA A 127 -10.71 -15.49 -16.94
C ALA A 127 -9.23 -15.64 -17.35
N LEU A 128 -8.30 -15.08 -16.57
CA LEU A 128 -6.86 -15.28 -16.80
C LEU A 128 -6.43 -16.75 -16.59
N LYS A 129 -6.96 -17.40 -15.54
CA LYS A 129 -6.73 -18.85 -15.31
C LYS A 129 -7.25 -19.69 -16.47
N ASP A 130 -8.46 -19.41 -16.94
CA ASP A 130 -9.08 -20.13 -18.07
C ASP A 130 -8.30 -19.92 -19.38
N ALA A 131 -7.62 -18.76 -19.51
CA ALA A 131 -6.69 -18.47 -20.61
C ALA A 131 -5.31 -19.12 -20.43
N GLY A 132 -5.05 -19.82 -19.34
CA GLY A 132 -3.80 -20.55 -19.08
C GLY A 132 -2.71 -19.70 -18.40
N VAL A 133 -3.02 -18.53 -17.86
CA VAL A 133 -2.03 -17.70 -17.13
C VAL A 133 -1.67 -18.36 -15.81
N CYS A 134 -0.38 -18.51 -15.57
CA CYS A 134 0.22 -19.14 -14.39
C CYS A 134 1.18 -18.20 -13.65
N GLU A 135 1.63 -18.62 -12.47
CA GLU A 135 2.67 -17.92 -11.70
C GLU A 135 3.94 -17.71 -12.54
N GLY A 136 4.48 -16.51 -12.50
CA GLY A 136 5.68 -16.10 -13.24
C GLY A 136 5.43 -15.65 -14.67
N ASP A 137 4.20 -15.76 -15.19
CA ASP A 137 3.85 -15.25 -16.51
C ASP A 137 3.86 -13.70 -16.53
N ARG A 138 3.90 -13.15 -17.72
CA ARG A 138 3.84 -11.70 -17.95
C ARG A 138 2.60 -11.35 -18.73
N VAL A 139 1.69 -10.61 -18.08
CA VAL A 139 0.47 -10.08 -18.71
C VAL A 139 0.71 -8.60 -19.04
N ALA A 140 0.61 -8.25 -20.32
CA ALA A 140 0.77 -6.87 -20.77
C ALA A 140 -0.58 -6.26 -21.15
N GLY A 141 -0.76 -4.97 -20.87
CA GLY A 141 -1.95 -4.21 -21.23
C GLY A 141 -1.59 -2.80 -21.70
N TYR A 142 -2.21 -2.37 -22.80
CA TYR A 142 -2.21 -0.98 -23.23
C TYR A 142 -3.59 -0.37 -22.97
N LEU A 143 -3.75 0.20 -21.78
CA LEU A 143 -5.04 0.59 -21.23
C LEU A 143 -5.04 2.06 -20.79
N PRO A 144 -6.15 2.80 -20.95
CA PRO A 144 -6.28 4.13 -20.37
C PRO A 144 -6.38 4.05 -18.84
N ASN A 145 -6.27 5.20 -18.17
CA ASN A 145 -6.41 5.29 -16.72
C ASN A 145 -7.88 5.09 -16.30
N LEU A 146 -8.30 3.86 -16.20
CA LEU A 146 -9.66 3.41 -15.84
C LEU A 146 -9.61 2.45 -14.65
N PRO A 147 -10.71 2.28 -13.91
CA PRO A 147 -10.81 1.25 -12.85
C PRO A 147 -10.45 -0.15 -13.34
N GLU A 148 -10.82 -0.49 -14.57
CA GLU A 148 -10.52 -1.78 -15.20
C GLU A 148 -9.03 -2.06 -15.33
N THR A 149 -8.20 -1.02 -15.46
CA THR A 149 -6.74 -1.16 -15.46
C THR A 149 -6.23 -1.66 -14.12
N ILE A 150 -6.78 -1.13 -13.02
CA ILE A 150 -6.43 -1.59 -11.67
C ILE A 150 -6.97 -2.99 -11.41
N VAL A 151 -8.18 -3.30 -11.88
CA VAL A 151 -8.75 -4.66 -11.79
C VAL A 151 -7.84 -5.67 -12.50
N ALA A 152 -7.39 -5.36 -13.72
CA ALA A 152 -6.52 -6.23 -14.50
C ALA A 152 -5.16 -6.43 -13.82
N MET A 153 -4.55 -5.37 -13.30
CA MET A 153 -3.29 -5.42 -12.55
C MET A 153 -3.42 -6.31 -11.30
N LEU A 154 -4.47 -6.09 -10.49
CA LEU A 154 -4.67 -6.85 -9.26
C LEU A 154 -5.02 -8.32 -9.54
N ALA A 155 -5.79 -8.60 -10.58
CA ALA A 155 -6.09 -9.97 -11.00
C ALA A 155 -4.83 -10.71 -11.47
N THR A 156 -3.98 -10.06 -12.24
CA THR A 156 -2.68 -10.61 -12.66
C THR A 156 -1.79 -10.87 -11.45
N ALA A 157 -1.58 -9.87 -10.59
CA ALA A 157 -0.75 -9.99 -9.39
C ALA A 157 -1.29 -11.08 -8.42
N SER A 158 -2.61 -11.28 -8.34
CA SER A 158 -3.22 -12.31 -7.50
C SER A 158 -2.88 -13.74 -7.94
N LEU A 159 -2.45 -13.92 -9.19
CA LEU A 159 -1.96 -15.21 -9.73
C LEU A 159 -0.44 -15.38 -9.55
N GLY A 160 0.28 -14.34 -9.11
CA GLY A 160 1.73 -14.33 -9.09
C GLY A 160 2.34 -14.14 -10.48
N ALA A 161 1.55 -13.63 -11.43
CA ALA A 161 1.98 -13.32 -12.79
C ALA A 161 2.41 -11.86 -12.93
#